data_75d7c90af191b03991ad8174513f999c
#
_entry.id   75d7c90af191b03991ad8174513f999c
#
_cell.length_a   1.000
_cell.length_b   1.000
_cell.length_c   1.000
_cell.angle_alpha   90.00
_cell.angle_beta   90.00
_cell.angle_gamma   90.00
#
_symmetry.space_group_name_H-M   'P 1'
#
loop_
_entity.id
_entity.type
_entity.pdbx_description
1 polymer ?
#
loop_
_entity_poly.entity_id
_entity_poly.type
_entity_poly.pdbx_seq_one_letter_code
_entity_poly.pdbx_strand_id
1 'polypeptide(L)'
;KVAAVAPVSGSLSPEDYDSCDPQRPMPVIHVHGLDDSWIPVQGGDYVTPLQLVSNYWSSFNSCSENIIVDGEDSNGDGYSWYSEISTSCQDGVSTNFTYLENFGHSWPASDSDKGGGADIDGAAFIWEFLSLYDIDGLIN
;
A
#
# COMPACT_ATOMS: atom_id res chain seq x y z
N LYS A 1 9.68 7.16 16.85
CA LYS A 1 8.78 6.02 16.59
C LYS A 1 7.60 6.49 15.77
N VAL A 2 7.14 5.66 14.84
CA VAL A 2 5.88 5.82 14.08
C VAL A 2 4.98 4.63 14.37
N ALA A 3 3.65 4.82 14.38
CA ALA A 3 2.68 3.76 14.67
C ALA A 3 2.48 2.85 13.46
N ALA A 4 2.27 3.45 12.29
CA ALA A 4 2.08 2.79 10.99
C ALA A 4 2.63 3.67 9.87
N VAL A 5 2.76 3.15 8.66
CA VAL A 5 3.23 3.89 7.48
C VAL A 5 2.27 3.72 6.30
N ALA A 6 2.16 4.77 5.49
CA ALA A 6 1.25 4.81 4.34
C ALA A 6 1.91 5.45 3.10
N PRO A 7 2.80 4.75 2.40
CA PRO A 7 3.33 5.23 1.13
C PRO A 7 2.24 5.32 0.05
N VAL A 8 2.29 6.39 -0.76
CA VAL A 8 1.44 6.56 -1.94
C VAL A 8 2.33 6.85 -3.13
N SER A 9 2.15 6.13 -4.23
CA SER A 9 2.91 6.27 -5.48
C SER A 9 4.43 6.32 -5.27
N GLY A 10 4.94 5.59 -4.29
CA GLY A 10 6.37 5.52 -3.96
C GLY A 10 6.87 4.08 -3.91
N SER A 11 8.16 3.88 -3.87
CA SER A 11 8.79 2.60 -3.57
C SER A 11 10.19 2.83 -2.99
N LEU A 12 10.83 1.78 -2.52
CA LEU A 12 12.22 1.84 -2.07
C LEU A 12 13.18 1.87 -3.26
N SER A 13 14.31 2.56 -3.12
CA SER A 13 15.44 2.31 -4.00
C SER A 13 15.99 0.89 -3.76
N PRO A 14 16.71 0.29 -4.73
CA PRO A 14 17.37 -1.00 -4.48
C PRO A 14 18.31 -0.98 -3.27
N GLU A 15 19.05 0.11 -3.06
CA GLU A 15 19.96 0.29 -1.92
C GLU A 15 19.19 0.34 -0.58
N ASP A 16 18.10 1.10 -0.52
CA ASP A 16 17.26 1.18 0.68
C ASP A 16 16.57 -0.16 0.96
N TYR A 17 16.15 -0.89 -0.08
CA TYR A 17 15.56 -2.22 0.06
C TYR A 17 16.55 -3.22 0.64
N ASP A 18 17.78 -3.25 0.13
CA ASP A 18 18.85 -4.15 0.57
C ASP A 18 19.32 -3.85 1.99
N SER A 19 19.25 -2.58 2.41
CA SER A 19 19.67 -2.12 3.73
C SER A 19 18.52 -1.96 4.74
N CYS A 20 17.29 -2.30 4.35
CA CYS A 20 16.11 -2.13 5.21
C CYS A 20 16.18 -3.06 6.42
N ASP A 21 16.24 -2.48 7.61
CA ASP A 21 16.35 -3.21 8.89
C ASP A 21 15.40 -2.62 9.94
N PRO A 22 14.09 -2.85 9.81
CA PRO A 22 13.12 -2.40 10.81
C PRO A 22 13.35 -3.10 12.15
N GLN A 23 13.09 -2.39 13.23
CA GLN A 23 13.36 -2.91 14.59
C GLN A 23 12.14 -3.58 15.23
N ARG A 24 10.99 -3.58 14.58
CA ARG A 24 9.73 -4.18 15.07
C ARG A 24 8.76 -4.39 13.90
N PRO A 25 7.78 -5.28 14.05
CA PRO A 25 6.68 -5.37 13.09
C PRO A 25 6.03 -4.01 12.86
N MET A 26 5.70 -3.71 11.59
CA MET A 26 5.20 -2.42 11.15
C MET A 26 3.93 -2.60 10.32
N PRO A 27 2.81 -1.97 10.75
CA PRO A 27 1.64 -1.88 9.89
C PRO A 27 1.96 -1.02 8.67
N VAL A 28 1.64 -1.54 7.48
CA VAL A 28 1.92 -0.86 6.21
C VAL A 28 0.67 -0.85 5.35
N ILE A 29 0.19 0.33 4.96
CA ILE A 29 -0.73 0.46 3.83
C ILE A 29 -0.02 1.17 2.69
N HIS A 30 -0.09 0.61 1.49
CA HIS A 30 0.50 1.18 0.29
C HIS A 30 -0.57 1.34 -0.77
N VAL A 31 -0.64 2.51 -1.44
CA VAL A 31 -1.57 2.76 -2.53
C VAL A 31 -0.79 3.17 -3.78
N HIS A 32 -1.03 2.50 -4.91
CA HIS A 32 -0.26 2.70 -6.12
C HIS A 32 -1.08 2.52 -7.39
N GLY A 33 -0.88 3.40 -8.37
CA GLY A 33 -1.46 3.26 -9.70
C GLY A 33 -0.68 2.25 -10.56
N LEU A 34 -1.39 1.33 -11.22
CA LEU A 34 -0.76 0.33 -12.09
C LEU A 34 -0.10 0.95 -13.33
N ASP A 35 -0.58 2.13 -13.78
CA ASP A 35 -0.05 2.88 -14.92
C ASP A 35 0.94 3.98 -14.50
N ASP A 36 1.49 3.89 -13.27
CA ASP A 36 2.51 4.83 -12.81
C ASP A 36 3.80 4.66 -13.61
N SER A 37 4.05 5.62 -14.49
CA SER A 37 5.24 5.65 -15.36
C SER A 37 6.46 6.30 -14.72
N TRP A 38 6.30 6.97 -13.56
CA TRP A 38 7.40 7.61 -12.83
C TRP A 38 8.02 6.66 -11.81
N ILE A 39 7.16 5.95 -11.08
CA ILE A 39 7.54 4.91 -10.12
C ILE A 39 6.84 3.62 -10.54
N PRO A 40 7.35 2.90 -11.54
CA PRO A 40 6.67 1.72 -12.07
C PRO A 40 6.53 0.61 -11.04
N VAL A 41 5.36 -0.01 -10.95
CA VAL A 41 5.11 -1.14 -10.03
C VAL A 41 6.03 -2.33 -10.30
N GLN A 42 6.49 -2.49 -11.55
CA GLN A 42 7.43 -3.53 -11.97
C GLN A 42 8.87 -3.22 -11.56
N GLY A 43 9.12 -2.01 -11.02
CA GLY A 43 10.45 -1.55 -10.68
C GLY A 43 11.26 -1.05 -11.86
N GLY A 44 12.53 -0.76 -11.62
CA GLY A 44 13.48 -0.25 -12.60
C GLY A 44 14.86 -0.06 -11.96
N ASP A 45 15.73 0.65 -12.65
CA ASP A 45 17.13 0.84 -12.18
C ASP A 45 17.21 1.54 -10.81
N TYR A 46 16.23 2.36 -10.48
CA TYR A 46 16.18 3.16 -9.24
C TYR A 46 14.98 2.85 -8.34
N VAL A 47 14.17 1.88 -8.73
CA VAL A 47 12.91 1.56 -8.06
C VAL A 47 12.80 0.06 -7.86
N THR A 48 12.68 -0.37 -6.62
CA THR A 48 12.42 -1.78 -6.29
C THR A 48 11.01 -2.17 -6.73
N PRO A 49 10.82 -3.33 -7.39
CA PRO A 49 9.48 -3.83 -7.71
C PRO A 49 8.58 -3.87 -6.48
N LEU A 50 7.37 -3.34 -6.61
CA LEU A 50 6.47 -3.22 -5.48
C LEU A 50 6.09 -4.58 -4.87
N GLN A 51 6.04 -5.63 -5.68
CA GLN A 51 5.83 -7.00 -5.20
C GLN A 51 6.94 -7.47 -4.24
N LEU A 52 8.19 -7.08 -4.48
CA LEU A 52 9.29 -7.41 -3.56
C LEU A 52 9.14 -6.66 -2.23
N VAL A 53 8.70 -5.40 -2.28
CA VAL A 53 8.43 -4.59 -1.08
C VAL A 53 7.27 -5.17 -0.27
N SER A 54 6.18 -5.59 -0.94
CA SER A 54 5.05 -6.27 -0.32
C SER A 54 5.47 -7.58 0.37
N ASN A 55 6.21 -8.41 -0.35
CA ASN A 55 6.73 -9.68 0.18
C ASN A 55 7.70 -9.47 1.36
N TYR A 56 8.53 -8.43 1.28
CA TYR A 56 9.43 -8.07 2.38
C TYR A 56 8.63 -7.77 3.66
N TRP A 57 7.64 -6.88 3.60
CA TRP A 57 6.87 -6.51 4.78
C TRP A 57 6.02 -7.67 5.32
N SER A 58 5.39 -8.47 4.45
CA SER A 58 4.66 -9.66 4.85
C SER A 58 5.56 -10.66 5.57
N SER A 59 6.76 -10.91 5.05
CA SER A 59 7.74 -11.83 5.65
C SER A 59 8.32 -11.28 6.95
N PHE A 60 8.73 -10.00 6.96
CA PHE A 60 9.27 -9.33 8.15
C PHE A 60 8.27 -9.32 9.29
N ASN A 61 7.00 -9.03 9.00
CA ASN A 61 5.92 -9.05 9.98
C ASN A 61 5.45 -10.48 10.36
N SER A 62 6.05 -11.52 9.77
CA SER A 62 5.69 -12.93 10.02
C SER A 62 4.20 -13.21 9.76
N CYS A 63 3.64 -12.66 8.68
CA CYS A 63 2.25 -12.87 8.31
C CYS A 63 2.04 -14.30 7.80
N SER A 64 0.94 -14.93 8.17
CA SER A 64 0.63 -16.31 7.79
C SER A 64 -0.56 -16.45 6.83
N GLU A 65 -1.28 -15.37 6.59
CA GLU A 65 -2.44 -15.35 5.70
C GLU A 65 -2.34 -14.20 4.69
N ASN A 66 -2.72 -14.49 3.44
CA ASN A 66 -2.82 -13.49 2.39
C ASN A 66 -4.21 -13.60 1.74
N ILE A 67 -4.86 -12.47 1.58
CA ILE A 67 -6.15 -12.35 0.90
C ILE A 67 -6.07 -11.27 -0.18
N ILE A 68 -6.87 -11.46 -1.24
CA ILE A 68 -7.10 -10.43 -2.24
C ILE A 68 -8.53 -9.92 -2.06
N VAL A 69 -8.68 -8.61 -2.03
CA VAL A 69 -9.97 -7.93 -1.96
C VAL A 69 -10.11 -7.06 -3.19
N ASP A 70 -11.11 -7.37 -4.01
CA ASP A 70 -11.44 -6.57 -5.17
C ASP A 70 -12.30 -5.36 -4.74
N GLY A 71 -12.00 -4.21 -5.31
CA GLY A 71 -12.76 -2.99 -5.12
C GLY A 71 -13.94 -2.87 -6.10
N GLU A 72 -14.69 -1.81 -5.94
CA GLU A 72 -15.80 -1.49 -6.82
C GLU A 72 -15.42 -0.37 -7.79
N ASP A 73 -15.85 -0.49 -9.05
CA ASP A 73 -15.85 0.59 -10.03
C ASP A 73 -16.94 1.59 -9.63
N SER A 74 -16.61 2.54 -8.77
CA SER A 74 -17.55 3.49 -8.18
C SER A 74 -17.90 4.66 -9.10
N ASN A 75 -17.05 4.93 -10.08
CA ASN A 75 -17.22 6.03 -11.04
C ASN A 75 -17.79 5.56 -12.40
N GLY A 76 -17.83 4.24 -12.66
CA GLY A 76 -18.42 3.65 -13.85
C GLY A 76 -17.55 3.77 -15.11
N ASP A 77 -16.23 3.91 -14.96
CA ASP A 77 -15.29 4.03 -16.09
C ASP A 77 -14.77 2.68 -16.62
N GLY A 78 -15.13 1.59 -15.94
CA GLY A 78 -14.75 0.22 -16.31
C GLY A 78 -13.44 -0.25 -15.69
N TYR A 79 -12.84 0.54 -14.83
CA TYR A 79 -11.65 0.20 -14.06
C TYR A 79 -11.99 0.15 -12.56
N SER A 80 -11.14 -0.47 -11.79
CA SER A 80 -11.37 -0.65 -10.37
C SER A 80 -10.03 -0.66 -9.61
N TRP A 81 -10.02 -1.23 -8.43
CA TRP A 81 -8.82 -1.43 -7.63
C TRP A 81 -8.87 -2.80 -6.96
N TYR A 82 -7.74 -3.28 -6.51
CA TYR A 82 -7.68 -4.44 -5.63
C TYR A 82 -6.60 -4.25 -4.56
N SER A 83 -6.77 -4.95 -3.45
CA SER A 83 -5.79 -4.97 -2.36
C SER A 83 -5.26 -6.37 -2.12
N GLU A 84 -3.93 -6.50 -1.99
CA GLU A 84 -3.25 -7.65 -1.43
C GLU A 84 -3.04 -7.39 0.06
N ILE A 85 -3.71 -8.15 0.91
CA ILE A 85 -3.68 -7.94 2.36
C ILE A 85 -3.05 -9.14 3.03
N SER A 86 -1.98 -8.90 3.80
CA SER A 86 -1.37 -9.93 4.66
C SER A 86 -1.83 -9.72 6.09
N THR A 87 -2.35 -10.78 6.69
CA THR A 87 -2.93 -10.80 8.04
C THR A 87 -2.34 -11.93 8.88
N SER A 88 -2.83 -12.08 10.11
CA SER A 88 -2.30 -13.04 11.08
C SER A 88 -0.79 -12.86 11.26
N CYS A 89 -0.37 -11.59 11.37
CA CYS A 89 1.01 -11.20 11.54
C CYS A 89 1.39 -11.07 13.03
N GLN A 90 2.69 -11.04 13.29
CA GLN A 90 3.21 -10.78 14.64
C GLN A 90 2.69 -9.44 15.18
N ASP A 91 2.44 -9.36 16.48
CA ASP A 91 1.95 -8.18 17.21
C ASP A 91 0.62 -7.59 16.68
N GLY A 92 -0.16 -8.40 15.94
CA GLY A 92 -1.46 -7.99 15.40
C GLY A 92 -1.39 -6.96 14.28
N VAL A 93 -0.20 -6.73 13.69
CA VAL A 93 -0.08 -5.83 12.55
C VAL A 93 -0.64 -6.46 11.27
N SER A 94 -0.78 -5.68 10.22
CA SER A 94 -1.11 -6.16 8.87
C SER A 94 -0.41 -5.33 7.81
N THR A 95 -0.38 -5.84 6.59
CA THR A 95 0.01 -5.05 5.41
C THR A 95 -1.13 -5.03 4.40
N ASN A 96 -1.30 -3.91 3.73
CA ASN A 96 -2.28 -3.72 2.68
C ASN A 96 -1.61 -3.01 1.50
N PHE A 97 -1.47 -3.70 0.37
CA PHE A 97 -0.96 -3.14 -0.88
C PHE A 97 -2.11 -3.03 -1.88
N THR A 98 -2.57 -1.80 -2.09
CA THR A 98 -3.71 -1.47 -2.95
C THR A 98 -3.22 -0.94 -4.28
N TYR A 99 -3.71 -1.55 -5.35
CA TYR A 99 -3.39 -1.24 -6.74
C TYR A 99 -4.61 -0.66 -7.45
N LEU A 100 -4.43 0.52 -8.05
CA LEU A 100 -5.47 1.23 -8.79
C LEU A 100 -5.30 0.99 -10.28
N GLU A 101 -6.30 0.43 -10.94
CA GLU A 101 -6.32 0.24 -12.39
C GLU A 101 -6.44 1.57 -13.12
N ASN A 102 -5.83 1.68 -14.30
CA ASN A 102 -5.83 2.88 -15.15
C ASN A 102 -5.48 4.17 -14.39
N PHE A 103 -4.61 4.07 -13.39
CA PHE A 103 -4.20 5.17 -12.53
C PHE A 103 -2.70 5.37 -12.56
N GLY A 104 -2.26 6.61 -12.75
CA GLY A 104 -0.84 6.98 -12.86
C GLY A 104 -0.24 7.49 -11.55
N HIS A 105 0.84 8.30 -11.67
CA HIS A 105 1.56 8.89 -10.55
C HIS A 105 0.79 10.08 -9.98
N SER A 106 -0.18 9.83 -9.13
CA SER A 106 -1.04 10.86 -8.52
C SER A 106 -1.52 10.47 -7.13
N TRP A 107 -2.01 11.47 -6.38
CA TRP A 107 -2.74 11.19 -5.14
C TRP A 107 -4.12 10.61 -5.49
N PRO A 108 -4.51 9.45 -4.91
CA PRO A 108 -5.81 8.87 -5.19
C PRO A 108 -6.94 9.74 -4.60
N ALA A 109 -7.80 10.21 -5.47
CA ALA A 109 -8.98 10.96 -5.11
C ALA A 109 -10.18 10.49 -5.94
N SER A 110 -11.34 10.37 -5.31
CA SER A 110 -12.59 10.02 -5.99
C SER A 110 -13.11 11.14 -6.90
N ASP A 111 -12.55 12.35 -6.75
CA ASP A 111 -12.91 13.55 -7.52
C ASP A 111 -11.99 13.70 -8.73
N SER A 112 -12.53 13.54 -9.93
CA SER A 112 -11.82 13.67 -11.20
C SER A 112 -11.11 15.02 -11.40
N ASP A 113 -11.58 16.08 -10.74
CA ASP A 113 -10.98 17.40 -10.83
C ASP A 113 -9.65 17.54 -10.07
N LYS A 114 -9.30 16.54 -9.24
CA LYS A 114 -8.09 16.53 -8.39
C LYS A 114 -7.04 15.50 -8.78
N GLY A 115 -7.08 15.04 -10.01
CA GLY A 115 -6.04 14.15 -10.55
C GLY A 115 -6.42 12.66 -10.57
N GLY A 116 -7.75 12.39 -10.61
CA GLY A 116 -8.00 11.16 -10.51
C GLY A 116 -8.83 10.14 -11.10
N GLY A 117 -10.05 10.03 -10.84
CA GLY A 117 -10.78 8.84 -11.22
C GLY A 117 -10.31 7.58 -10.45
N ALA A 118 -9.62 7.74 -9.33
CA ALA A 118 -9.48 6.65 -8.40
C ALA A 118 -10.85 6.36 -7.78
N ASP A 119 -11.23 5.10 -7.72
CA ASP A 119 -12.49 4.67 -7.11
C ASP A 119 -12.47 4.75 -5.58
N ILE A 120 -11.41 5.29 -5.01
CA ILE A 120 -11.24 5.49 -3.57
C ILE A 120 -10.96 6.95 -3.23
N ASP A 121 -11.43 7.38 -2.08
CA ASP A 121 -10.90 8.55 -1.38
C ASP A 121 -9.63 8.10 -0.61
N GLY A 122 -8.47 8.39 -1.16
CA GLY A 122 -7.19 7.92 -0.60
C GLY A 122 -6.95 8.39 0.84
N ALA A 123 -7.42 9.59 1.19
CA ALA A 123 -7.25 10.08 2.56
C ALA A 123 -8.11 9.28 3.55
N ALA A 124 -9.38 9.05 3.23
CA ALA A 124 -10.28 8.23 4.05
C ALA A 124 -9.81 6.79 4.10
N PHE A 125 -9.47 6.21 2.96
CA PHE A 125 -9.00 4.82 2.83
C PHE A 125 -7.74 4.55 3.65
N ILE A 126 -6.76 5.43 3.57
CA ILE A 126 -5.52 5.34 4.35
C ILE A 126 -5.80 5.54 5.85
N TRP A 127 -6.67 6.50 6.19
CA TRP A 127 -6.99 6.77 7.59
C TRP A 127 -7.72 5.61 8.28
N GLU A 128 -8.60 4.90 7.58
CA GLU A 128 -9.24 3.69 8.10
C GLU A 128 -8.21 2.67 8.57
N PHE A 129 -7.14 2.47 7.81
CA PHE A 129 -6.05 1.59 8.20
C PHE A 129 -5.20 2.17 9.33
N LEU A 130 -4.71 3.41 9.18
CA LEU A 130 -3.80 4.02 10.16
C LEU A 130 -4.43 4.15 11.55
N SER A 131 -5.75 4.42 11.60
CA SER A 131 -6.48 4.60 12.86
C SER A 131 -6.62 3.32 13.70
N LEU A 132 -6.25 2.18 13.16
CA LEU A 132 -6.23 0.90 13.90
C LEU A 132 -5.00 0.76 14.80
N TYR A 133 -3.99 1.61 14.64
CA TYR A 133 -2.69 1.44 15.28
C TYR A 133 -2.25 2.68 16.04
N ASP A 134 -1.68 2.43 17.22
CA ASP A 134 -0.90 3.42 17.94
C ASP A 134 0.57 3.00 18.03
N ILE A 135 1.36 3.73 18.81
CA ILE A 135 2.80 3.47 18.96
C ILE A 135 3.11 2.12 19.64
N ASP A 136 2.13 1.55 20.31
CA ASP A 136 2.25 0.27 21.02
C ASP A 136 1.66 -0.90 20.23
N GLY A 137 1.04 -0.64 19.07
CA GLY A 137 0.52 -1.64 18.15
C GLY A 137 -0.96 -1.45 17.81
N LEU A 138 -1.68 -2.56 17.62
CA LEU A 138 -3.11 -2.57 17.33
C LEU A 138 -3.91 -2.03 18.54
N ILE A 139 -4.76 -1.06 18.29
CA ILE A 139 -5.66 -0.50 19.31
C ILE A 139 -6.79 -1.50 19.58
N ASN A 140 -6.94 -1.92 20.84
CA ASN A 140 -8.00 -2.85 21.27
C ASN A 140 -9.25 -2.09 21.73
#